data_13af32b0bd92c8bd50825b16a699a433
#
_entry.id   13af32b0bd92c8bd50825b16a699a433
#
_cell.length_a   1.000
_cell.length_b   1.000
_cell.length_c   1.000
_cell.angle_alpha   90.00
_cell.angle_beta   90.00
_cell.angle_gamma   90.00
#
_symmetry.space_group_name_H-M   'P 1'
#
loop_
_entity.id
_entity.type
_entity.pdbx_description
1 polymer ?
#
loop_
_entity_poly.entity_id
_entity_poly.type
_entity_poly.pdbx_seq_one_letter_code
_entity_poly.pdbx_strand_id
1 'polypeptide(L)'
;MKQTAKTVSPMSNEGRNAYVTEHITAAMLSLLEEKPLSEISISELCDRAGVGRVSFYRNFQEKEDILKEHIRQLFREWTGTLKEDPPLDELIRRMFSHFEAHRDFYALLQKRGLTWLLKDVILSVCGFHPEQEAVNAYASAFAAYSLYGWVEVWFLRGMKE
;
A
#
# COMPACT_ATOMS: atom_id res chain seq x y z
N MET A 1 -4.36 17.80 -50.70
CA MET A 1 -4.95 17.11 -49.50
C MET A 1 -3.94 17.15 -48.38
N LYS A 2 -4.16 17.99 -47.35
CA LYS A 2 -3.28 18.07 -46.17
C LYS A 2 -3.75 17.01 -45.15
N GLN A 3 -2.93 16.02 -44.90
CA GLN A 3 -3.14 15.10 -43.79
C GLN A 3 -2.93 15.86 -42.48
N THR A 4 -4.00 16.03 -41.71
CA THR A 4 -3.95 16.53 -40.34
C THR A 4 -3.37 15.41 -39.44
N ALA A 5 -2.14 15.61 -39.02
CA ALA A 5 -1.53 14.75 -37.97
C ALA A 5 -2.42 14.82 -36.73
N LYS A 6 -2.95 13.66 -36.29
CA LYS A 6 -3.65 13.50 -35.02
C LYS A 6 -2.66 13.81 -33.90
N THR A 7 -2.77 14.97 -33.28
CA THR A 7 -2.02 15.33 -32.09
C THR A 7 -2.52 14.42 -30.97
N VAL A 8 -1.68 13.47 -30.56
CA VAL A 8 -1.94 12.65 -29.36
C VAL A 8 -1.99 13.62 -28.19
N SER A 9 -3.15 13.74 -27.55
CA SER A 9 -3.32 14.58 -26.35
C SER A 9 -2.30 14.14 -25.29
N PRO A 10 -1.49 15.06 -24.73
CA PRO A 10 -0.57 14.69 -23.68
C PRO A 10 -1.39 14.11 -22.51
N MET A 11 -0.97 12.93 -22.02
CA MET A 11 -1.58 12.26 -20.87
C MET A 11 -1.77 13.27 -19.73
N SER A 12 -2.93 13.30 -19.10
CA SER A 12 -3.20 14.22 -17.98
C SER A 12 -2.15 14.07 -16.86
N ASN A 13 -2.00 15.08 -16.02
CA ASN A 13 -1.08 14.99 -14.88
C ASN A 13 -1.42 13.79 -13.95
N GLU A 14 -2.71 13.51 -13.76
CA GLU A 14 -3.20 12.37 -13.00
C GLU A 14 -2.81 11.04 -13.65
N GLY A 15 -3.00 10.92 -14.97
CA GLY A 15 -2.59 9.72 -15.70
C GLY A 15 -1.08 9.47 -15.68
N ARG A 16 -0.27 10.55 -15.72
CA ARG A 16 1.20 10.43 -15.58
C ARG A 16 1.61 10.01 -14.18
N ASN A 17 0.96 10.55 -13.15
CA ASN A 17 1.24 10.15 -11.77
C ASN A 17 0.84 8.70 -11.51
N ALA A 18 -0.32 8.25 -12.00
CA ALA A 18 -0.76 6.87 -11.90
C ALA A 18 0.24 5.91 -12.58
N TYR A 19 0.68 6.24 -13.80
CA TYR A 19 1.70 5.48 -14.53
C TYR A 19 3.01 5.37 -13.72
N VAL A 20 3.52 6.50 -13.21
CA VAL A 20 4.76 6.54 -12.42
C VAL A 20 4.61 5.70 -11.15
N THR A 21 3.51 5.85 -10.42
CA THR A 21 3.23 5.10 -9.18
C THR A 21 3.19 3.60 -9.44
N GLU A 22 2.49 3.16 -10.47
CA GLU A 22 2.38 1.76 -10.86
C GLU A 22 3.75 1.15 -11.18
N HIS A 23 4.54 1.81 -12.03
CA HIS A 23 5.85 1.30 -12.45
C HIS A 23 6.87 1.29 -11.31
N ILE A 24 6.88 2.32 -10.46
CA ILE A 24 7.74 2.38 -9.28
C ILE A 24 7.34 1.27 -8.29
N THR A 25 6.05 1.04 -8.06
CA THR A 25 5.57 -0.02 -7.17
C THR A 25 5.99 -1.40 -7.69
N ALA A 26 5.78 -1.68 -8.97
CA ALA A 26 6.19 -2.94 -9.58
C ALA A 26 7.71 -3.17 -9.49
N ALA A 27 8.51 -2.13 -9.74
CA ALA A 27 9.97 -2.20 -9.60
C ALA A 27 10.40 -2.43 -8.14
N MET A 28 9.73 -1.78 -7.17
CA MET A 28 10.00 -1.98 -5.74
C MET A 28 9.72 -3.42 -5.31
N LEU A 29 8.59 -3.98 -5.69
CA LEU A 29 8.24 -5.36 -5.34
C LEU A 29 9.24 -6.36 -5.96
N SER A 30 9.60 -6.15 -7.22
CA SER A 30 10.63 -6.97 -7.89
C SER A 30 11.99 -6.91 -7.16
N LEU A 31 12.45 -5.71 -6.77
CA LEU A 31 13.71 -5.55 -6.06
C LEU A 31 13.66 -6.14 -4.65
N LEU A 32 12.52 -6.06 -3.97
CA LEU A 32 12.34 -6.67 -2.65
C LEU A 32 12.38 -8.20 -2.69
N GLU A 33 12.06 -8.84 -3.80
CA GLU A 33 12.30 -10.29 -3.94
C GLU A 33 13.80 -10.62 -3.96
N GLU A 34 14.63 -9.74 -4.49
CA GLU A 34 16.07 -9.95 -4.65
C GLU A 34 16.84 -9.60 -3.37
N LYS A 35 16.52 -8.45 -2.71
CA LYS A 35 17.31 -7.90 -1.60
C LYS A 35 16.47 -7.09 -0.60
N PRO A 36 17.01 -6.81 0.61
CA PRO A 36 16.30 -6.01 1.61
C PRO A 36 16.14 -4.54 1.17
N LEU A 37 15.12 -3.86 1.71
CA LEU A 37 14.81 -2.46 1.40
C LEU A 37 16.00 -1.52 1.64
N SER A 38 16.81 -1.78 2.67
CA SER A 38 18.00 -0.97 3.00
C SER A 38 19.04 -0.93 1.87
N GLU A 39 19.12 -1.98 1.05
CA GLU A 39 20.06 -2.10 -0.05
C GLU A 39 19.51 -1.57 -1.38
N ILE A 40 18.24 -1.21 -1.44
CA ILE A 40 17.61 -0.64 -2.64
C ILE A 40 17.86 0.86 -2.65
N SER A 41 18.56 1.36 -3.67
CA SER A 41 18.72 2.80 -3.89
C SER A 41 17.58 3.37 -4.74
N ILE A 42 17.27 4.67 -4.52
CA ILE A 42 16.27 5.36 -5.36
C ILE A 42 16.71 5.39 -6.83
N SER A 43 18.01 5.47 -7.10
CA SER A 43 18.54 5.43 -8.47
C SER A 43 18.18 4.13 -9.18
N GLU A 44 18.54 3.02 -8.55
CA GLU A 44 18.27 1.68 -9.06
C GLU A 44 16.77 1.42 -9.24
N LEU A 45 15.96 1.89 -8.28
CA LEU A 45 14.51 1.78 -8.35
C LEU A 45 13.94 2.54 -9.56
N CYS A 46 14.40 3.79 -9.76
CA CYS A 46 13.99 4.60 -10.90
C CYS A 46 14.44 4.00 -12.24
N ASP A 47 15.66 3.48 -12.29
CA ASP A 47 16.21 2.82 -13.48
C ASP A 47 15.39 1.55 -13.82
N ARG A 48 15.09 0.72 -12.81
CA ARG A 48 14.24 -0.47 -12.95
C ARG A 48 12.81 -0.14 -13.40
N ALA A 49 12.25 0.95 -12.89
CA ALA A 49 10.91 1.43 -13.22
C ALA A 49 10.83 2.16 -14.57
N GLY A 50 11.95 2.53 -15.16
CA GLY A 50 11.99 3.35 -16.36
C GLY A 50 11.46 4.78 -16.16
N VAL A 51 11.63 5.35 -14.95
CA VAL A 51 11.15 6.69 -14.60
C VAL A 51 12.31 7.58 -14.10
N GLY A 52 12.17 8.90 -14.29
CA GLY A 52 13.16 9.83 -13.78
C GLY A 52 13.02 10.09 -12.27
N ARG A 53 14.14 10.39 -11.59
CA ARG A 53 14.15 10.73 -10.15
C ARG A 53 13.23 11.91 -9.79
N VAL A 54 13.10 12.89 -10.67
CA VAL A 54 12.16 14.03 -10.47
C VAL A 54 10.72 13.52 -10.37
N SER A 55 10.36 12.52 -11.18
CA SER A 55 9.03 11.90 -11.12
C SER A 55 8.85 11.10 -9.84
N PHE A 56 9.90 10.43 -9.36
CA PHE A 56 9.88 9.78 -8.04
C PHE A 56 9.57 10.79 -6.93
N TYR A 57 10.39 11.83 -6.76
CA TYR A 57 10.24 12.82 -5.68
C TYR A 57 8.98 13.67 -5.77
N ARG A 58 8.31 13.69 -6.92
CA ARG A 58 6.97 14.31 -7.05
C ARG A 58 5.88 13.47 -6.38
N ASN A 59 6.05 12.16 -6.31
CA ASN A 59 5.05 11.22 -5.80
C ASN A 59 5.40 10.65 -4.42
N PHE A 60 6.68 10.51 -4.09
CA PHE A 60 7.17 9.87 -2.86
C PHE A 60 8.31 10.68 -2.24
N GLN A 61 8.37 10.71 -0.92
CA GLN A 61 9.48 11.33 -0.19
C GLN A 61 10.59 10.31 0.08
N GLU A 62 10.22 9.11 0.46
CA GLU A 62 11.12 8.01 0.79
C GLU A 62 10.66 6.68 0.14
N LYS A 63 11.49 5.66 0.20
CA LYS A 63 11.21 4.34 -0.41
C LYS A 63 10.04 3.64 0.26
N GLU A 64 9.91 3.81 1.55
CA GLU A 64 8.85 3.27 2.40
C GLU A 64 7.47 3.77 1.98
N ASP A 65 7.38 4.99 1.45
CA ASP A 65 6.11 5.59 1.01
C ASP A 65 5.46 4.80 -0.13
N ILE A 66 6.28 4.16 -0.99
CA ILE A 66 5.79 3.33 -2.08
C ILE A 66 4.97 2.16 -1.53
N LEU A 67 5.52 1.48 -0.52
CA LEU A 67 4.88 0.33 0.10
C LEU A 67 3.66 0.75 0.93
N LYS A 68 3.77 1.86 1.67
CA LYS A 68 2.64 2.43 2.42
C LYS A 68 1.49 2.81 1.49
N GLU A 69 1.78 3.44 0.34
CA GLU A 69 0.75 3.80 -0.63
C GLU A 69 0.13 2.57 -1.30
N HIS A 70 0.93 1.56 -1.61
CA HIS A 70 0.41 0.30 -2.13
C HIS A 70 -0.52 -0.39 -1.12
N ILE A 71 -0.12 -0.47 0.16
CA ILE A 71 -0.99 -0.99 1.23
C ILE A 71 -2.28 -0.17 1.34
N ARG A 72 -2.19 1.18 1.33
CA ARG A 72 -3.38 2.05 1.37
C ARG A 72 -4.33 1.79 0.20
N GLN A 73 -3.79 1.58 -0.99
CA GLN A 73 -4.59 1.26 -2.16
C GLN A 73 -5.34 -0.06 -1.99
N LEU A 74 -4.65 -1.12 -1.56
CA LEU A 74 -5.26 -2.42 -1.27
C LEU A 74 -6.38 -2.31 -0.21
N PHE A 75 -6.16 -1.51 0.84
CA PHE A 75 -7.18 -1.27 1.86
C PHE A 75 -8.37 -0.43 1.33
N ARG A 76 -8.13 0.58 0.49
CA ARG A 76 -9.23 1.34 -0.16
C ARG A 76 -10.09 0.45 -1.04
N GLU A 77 -9.47 -0.42 -1.83
CA GLU A 77 -10.18 -1.39 -2.67
C GLU A 77 -11.03 -2.34 -1.80
N TRP A 78 -10.45 -2.87 -0.73
CA TRP A 78 -11.16 -3.73 0.21
C TRP A 78 -12.32 -3.01 0.90
N THR A 79 -12.08 -1.84 1.51
CA THR A 79 -13.13 -1.08 2.21
C THR A 79 -14.24 -0.61 1.27
N GLY A 80 -13.91 -0.29 0.02
CA GLY A 80 -14.90 0.05 -1.01
C GLY A 80 -15.87 -1.11 -1.36
N THR A 81 -15.54 -2.35 -0.98
CA THR A 81 -16.44 -3.51 -1.14
C THR A 81 -17.34 -3.75 0.07
N LEU A 82 -17.09 -3.07 1.21
CA LEU A 82 -17.86 -3.24 2.43
C LEU A 82 -19.19 -2.46 2.33
N LYS A 83 -20.25 -3.04 2.86
CA LYS A 83 -21.51 -2.33 3.11
C LYS A 83 -21.34 -1.40 4.29
N GLU A 84 -22.21 -0.40 4.42
CA GLU A 84 -22.28 0.38 5.64
C GLU A 84 -22.60 -0.54 6.83
N ASP A 85 -21.79 -0.44 7.89
CA ASP A 85 -21.95 -1.18 9.16
C ASP A 85 -22.11 -2.72 8.99
N PRO A 86 -21.10 -3.42 8.43
CA PRO A 86 -21.18 -4.86 8.28
C PRO A 86 -21.13 -5.57 9.63
N PRO A 87 -21.81 -6.71 9.84
CA PRO A 87 -21.66 -7.54 11.02
C PRO A 87 -20.19 -7.93 11.24
N LEU A 88 -19.77 -8.04 12.50
CA LEU A 88 -18.37 -8.28 12.85
C LEU A 88 -17.79 -9.57 12.20
N ASP A 89 -18.58 -10.63 12.15
CA ASP A 89 -18.19 -11.90 11.52
C ASP A 89 -17.98 -11.76 10.00
N GLU A 90 -18.81 -10.94 9.33
CA GLU A 90 -18.61 -10.62 7.91
C GLU A 90 -17.36 -9.78 7.71
N LEU A 91 -17.14 -8.78 8.55
CA LEU A 91 -15.93 -7.94 8.50
C LEU A 91 -14.65 -8.78 8.66
N ILE A 92 -14.62 -9.66 9.66
CA ILE A 92 -13.49 -10.57 9.91
C ILE A 92 -13.23 -11.47 8.70
N ARG A 93 -14.26 -12.12 8.19
CA ARG A 93 -14.15 -13.02 7.04
C ARG A 93 -13.62 -12.29 5.80
N ARG A 94 -14.15 -11.11 5.50
CA ARG A 94 -13.69 -10.30 4.36
C ARG A 94 -12.26 -9.80 4.54
N MET A 95 -11.87 -9.47 5.76
CA MET A 95 -10.50 -9.09 6.08
C MET A 95 -9.52 -10.23 5.78
N PHE A 96 -9.79 -11.44 6.26
CA PHE A 96 -8.91 -12.59 5.98
C PHE A 96 -8.91 -12.96 4.49
N SER A 97 -10.06 -12.89 3.80
CA SER A 97 -10.12 -13.07 2.34
C SER A 97 -9.27 -12.04 1.60
N HIS A 98 -9.23 -10.79 2.06
CA HIS A 98 -8.36 -9.76 1.50
C HIS A 98 -6.88 -10.10 1.68
N PHE A 99 -6.48 -10.51 2.89
CA PHE A 99 -5.10 -10.90 3.17
C PHE A 99 -4.68 -12.15 2.38
N GLU A 100 -5.58 -13.11 2.22
CA GLU A 100 -5.33 -14.30 1.41
C GLU A 100 -5.20 -13.97 -0.08
N ALA A 101 -6.04 -13.10 -0.62
CA ALA A 101 -5.97 -12.65 -2.01
C ALA A 101 -4.64 -11.94 -2.35
N HIS A 102 -4.02 -11.28 -1.37
CA HIS A 102 -2.74 -10.57 -1.52
C HIS A 102 -1.61 -11.22 -0.74
N ARG A 103 -1.70 -12.53 -0.50
CA ARG A 103 -0.79 -13.29 0.35
C ARG A 103 0.68 -13.12 -0.02
N ASP A 104 1.01 -13.17 -1.30
CA ASP A 104 2.40 -13.09 -1.77
C ASP A 104 3.04 -11.75 -1.38
N PHE A 105 2.29 -10.67 -1.52
CA PHE A 105 2.74 -9.34 -1.10
C PHE A 105 2.97 -9.26 0.42
N TYR A 106 2.01 -9.73 1.21
CA TYR A 106 2.14 -9.70 2.68
C TYR A 106 3.23 -10.64 3.19
N ALA A 107 3.43 -11.79 2.54
CA ALA A 107 4.54 -12.71 2.82
C ALA A 107 5.89 -12.05 2.50
N LEU A 108 5.97 -11.28 1.41
CA LEU A 108 7.16 -10.51 1.06
C LEU A 108 7.48 -9.46 2.12
N LEU A 109 6.48 -8.71 2.61
CA LEU A 109 6.68 -7.77 3.71
C LEU A 109 7.19 -8.46 4.98
N GLN A 110 6.61 -9.61 5.34
CA GLN A 110 7.06 -10.40 6.48
C GLN A 110 8.50 -10.89 6.30
N LYS A 111 8.83 -11.49 5.15
CA LYS A 111 10.18 -11.97 4.81
C LYS A 111 11.23 -10.86 4.91
N ARG A 112 10.86 -9.63 4.62
CA ARG A 112 11.75 -8.45 4.64
C ARG A 112 11.71 -7.65 5.94
N GLY A 113 10.92 -8.06 6.93
CA GLY A 113 10.78 -7.35 8.21
C GLY A 113 10.08 -6.00 8.10
N LEU A 114 9.16 -5.87 7.13
CA LEU A 114 8.47 -4.61 6.80
C LEU A 114 7.00 -4.58 7.26
N THR A 115 6.59 -5.52 8.11
CA THR A 115 5.20 -5.59 8.63
C THR A 115 4.79 -4.36 9.44
N TRP A 116 5.75 -3.62 9.99
CA TRP A 116 5.51 -2.36 10.68
C TRP A 116 4.86 -1.29 9.77
N LEU A 117 5.12 -1.32 8.46
CA LEU A 117 4.46 -0.44 7.49
C LEU A 117 2.95 -0.69 7.44
N LEU A 118 2.54 -1.95 7.56
CA LEU A 118 1.14 -2.33 7.62
C LEU A 118 0.46 -1.73 8.86
N LYS A 119 1.12 -1.79 10.03
CA LYS A 119 0.61 -1.18 11.27
C LYS A 119 0.37 0.33 11.10
N ASP A 120 1.34 1.04 10.52
CA ASP A 120 1.22 2.49 10.29
C ASP A 120 0.04 2.84 9.38
N VAL A 121 -0.16 2.04 8.31
CA VAL A 121 -1.29 2.24 7.40
C VAL A 121 -2.62 1.92 8.08
N ILE A 122 -2.71 0.82 8.84
CA ILE A 122 -3.93 0.47 9.57
C ILE A 122 -4.32 1.58 10.55
N LEU A 123 -3.36 2.12 11.32
CA LEU A 123 -3.60 3.26 12.20
C LEU A 123 -4.21 4.45 11.45
N SER A 124 -3.61 4.81 10.31
CA SER A 124 -4.10 5.91 9.46
C SER A 124 -5.49 5.62 8.89
N VAL A 125 -5.76 4.41 8.42
CA VAL A 125 -7.07 4.00 7.85
C VAL A 125 -8.15 3.97 8.92
N CYS A 126 -7.83 3.59 10.16
CA CYS A 126 -8.75 3.67 11.31
C CYS A 126 -8.94 5.11 11.82
N GLY A 127 -8.38 6.11 11.15
CA GLY A 127 -8.57 7.51 11.48
C GLY A 127 -7.82 7.98 12.72
N PHE A 128 -6.75 7.30 13.11
CA PHE A 128 -5.92 7.73 14.23
C PHE A 128 -5.09 8.97 13.85
N HIS A 129 -5.23 10.02 14.66
CA HIS A 129 -4.41 11.23 14.61
C HIS A 129 -3.99 11.62 16.03
N PRO A 130 -2.70 11.88 16.31
CA PRO A 130 -2.23 12.20 17.67
C PRO A 130 -2.90 13.42 18.31
N GLU A 131 -3.34 14.38 17.50
CA GLU A 131 -3.94 15.66 17.95
C GLU A 131 -5.46 15.63 18.11
N GLN A 132 -6.10 14.46 17.84
CA GLN A 132 -7.55 14.36 18.02
C GLN A 132 -7.94 14.28 19.49
N GLU A 133 -9.23 14.49 19.79
CA GLU A 133 -9.76 14.34 21.15
C GLU A 133 -9.44 12.95 21.73
N ALA A 134 -9.07 12.88 23.01
CA ALA A 134 -8.57 11.69 23.66
C ALA A 134 -9.45 10.44 23.47
N VAL A 135 -10.77 10.58 23.61
CA VAL A 135 -11.72 9.46 23.44
C VAL A 135 -11.64 8.90 22.01
N ASN A 136 -11.60 9.77 21.01
CA ASN A 136 -11.51 9.37 19.61
C ASN A 136 -10.15 8.75 19.30
N ALA A 137 -9.04 9.29 19.88
CA ALA A 137 -7.72 8.73 19.74
C ALA A 137 -7.62 7.28 20.27
N TYR A 138 -8.16 7.06 21.48
CA TYR A 138 -8.16 5.71 22.05
C TYR A 138 -9.07 4.74 21.31
N ALA A 139 -10.24 5.18 20.83
CA ALA A 139 -11.15 4.35 20.04
C ALA A 139 -10.51 3.94 18.71
N SER A 140 -9.91 4.89 17.97
CA SER A 140 -9.21 4.61 16.71
C SER A 140 -8.01 3.70 16.91
N ALA A 141 -7.20 3.95 17.97
CA ALA A 141 -6.08 3.10 18.32
C ALA A 141 -6.53 1.67 18.68
N PHE A 142 -7.58 1.52 19.49
CA PHE A 142 -8.14 0.21 19.83
C PHE A 142 -8.56 -0.58 18.58
N ALA A 143 -9.31 0.04 17.67
CA ALA A 143 -9.71 -0.60 16.42
C ALA A 143 -8.49 -1.01 15.58
N ALA A 144 -7.52 -0.10 15.40
CA ALA A 144 -6.32 -0.34 14.61
C ALA A 144 -5.44 -1.47 15.17
N TYR A 145 -5.19 -1.46 16.48
CA TYR A 145 -4.37 -2.50 17.11
C TYR A 145 -5.08 -3.84 17.19
N SER A 146 -6.41 -3.87 17.31
CA SER A 146 -7.19 -5.10 17.23
C SER A 146 -7.05 -5.74 15.85
N LEU A 147 -7.23 -4.96 14.78
CA LEU A 147 -7.05 -5.43 13.40
C LEU A 147 -5.60 -5.89 13.15
N TYR A 148 -4.63 -5.08 13.54
CA TYR A 148 -3.22 -5.44 13.38
C TYR A 148 -2.86 -6.71 14.16
N GLY A 149 -3.36 -6.88 15.38
CA GLY A 149 -3.13 -8.07 16.19
C GLY A 149 -3.63 -9.36 15.53
N TRP A 150 -4.80 -9.31 14.86
CA TRP A 150 -5.29 -10.47 14.09
C TRP A 150 -4.37 -10.80 12.91
N VAL A 151 -3.92 -9.79 12.19
CA VAL A 151 -2.99 -9.97 11.07
C VAL A 151 -1.65 -10.50 11.55
N GLU A 152 -1.14 -10.02 12.69
CA GLU A 152 0.11 -10.51 13.28
C GLU A 152 -0.01 -11.99 13.68
N VAL A 153 -1.11 -12.39 14.31
CA VAL A 153 -1.39 -13.80 14.61
C VAL A 153 -1.44 -14.64 13.34
N TRP A 154 -2.08 -14.15 12.28
CA TRP A 154 -2.12 -14.83 10.98
C TRP A 154 -0.71 -15.05 10.40
N PHE A 155 0.18 -14.04 10.48
CA PHE A 155 1.59 -14.21 10.11
C PHE A 155 2.29 -15.27 10.95
N LEU A 156 2.13 -15.23 12.29
CA LEU A 156 2.75 -16.20 13.21
C LEU A 156 2.27 -17.63 12.96
N ARG A 157 1.03 -17.82 12.52
CA ARG A 157 0.45 -19.13 12.16
C ARG A 157 0.82 -19.58 10.74
N GLY A 158 1.66 -18.83 10.02
CA GLY A 158 2.13 -19.15 8.69
C GLY A 158 1.09 -18.88 7.59
N MET A 159 0.17 -17.96 7.84
CA MET A 159 -0.81 -17.50 6.85
C MET A 159 -1.69 -18.65 6.29
N LYS A 160 -2.18 -19.55 7.14
CA LYS A 160 -2.85 -20.81 6.73
C LYS A 160 -4.37 -20.82 6.91
N GLU A 161 -4.94 -19.78 7.47
CA GLU A 161 -6.40 -19.66 7.66
C GLU A 161 -7.06 -18.88 6.58
#